data_c23e998d9f61c490151610a3dc07504c
#
_entry.id   c23e998d9f61c490151610a3dc07504c
#
_cell.length_a   1.000
_cell.length_b   1.000
_cell.length_c   1.000
_cell.angle_alpha   90.00
_cell.angle_beta   90.00
_cell.angle_gamma   90.00
#
_symmetry.space_group_name_H-M   'P 1'
#
loop_
_entity.id
_entity.type
_entity.pdbx_description
1 polymer ?
#
loop_
_entity_poly.entity_id
_entity_poly.type
_entity_poly.pdbx_seq_one_letter_code
_entity_poly.pdbx_strand_id
1 'polypeptide(L)'
;LVEASKRLHQSLSTCPKARIIVPLHAASLQDSSLTSLLSKLVNLINSKYTRPLMLQLNEQDVLTNLDHAAKFLQIVQEQNIGITIADFGRSMYCVNILQQLKIKFAKLTPDFTALLQNDDGLVELQEKITGYKEHNEDVLFLLSELNDMNAFANAWNVDTRYLQGNYYQAKQADFVNHAG
;
A
#
# COMPACT_ATOMS: atom_id res chain seq x y z
N LEU A 1 11.54 10.44 -3.87
CA LEU A 1 10.64 10.42 -5.04
C LEU A 1 11.40 10.40 -6.36
N VAL A 2 12.30 11.35 -6.63
CA VAL A 2 13.05 11.44 -7.92
C VAL A 2 13.82 10.15 -8.19
N GLU A 3 14.58 9.65 -7.24
CA GLU A 3 15.34 8.40 -7.38
C GLU A 3 14.41 7.20 -7.59
N ALA A 4 13.32 7.11 -6.83
CA ALA A 4 12.32 6.08 -6.99
C ALA A 4 11.70 6.08 -8.40
N SER A 5 11.41 7.25 -8.93
CA SER A 5 10.85 7.39 -10.29
C SER A 5 11.82 6.98 -11.38
N LYS A 6 13.12 7.29 -11.25
CA LYS A 6 14.16 6.83 -12.19
C LYS A 6 14.28 5.30 -12.18
N ARG A 7 14.36 4.70 -10.99
CA ARG A 7 14.42 3.24 -10.84
C ARG A 7 13.17 2.56 -11.39
N LEU A 8 11.99 3.11 -11.13
CA LEU A 8 10.75 2.59 -11.68
C LEU A 8 10.76 2.63 -13.22
N HIS A 9 11.17 3.74 -13.82
CA HIS A 9 11.29 3.86 -15.27
C HIS A 9 12.20 2.78 -15.87
N GLN A 10 13.33 2.52 -15.26
CA GLN A 10 14.25 1.44 -15.65
C GLN A 10 13.60 0.07 -15.49
N SER A 11 12.92 -0.19 -14.38
CA SER A 11 12.29 -1.48 -14.10
C SER A 11 11.12 -1.79 -15.03
N LEU A 12 10.37 -0.78 -15.47
CA LEU A 12 9.23 -0.96 -16.37
C LEU A 12 9.62 -1.49 -17.76
N SER A 13 10.87 -1.34 -18.18
CA SER A 13 11.38 -1.90 -19.43
C SER A 13 11.50 -3.42 -19.40
N THR A 14 11.81 -3.98 -18.23
CA THR A 14 11.97 -5.43 -18.01
C THR A 14 10.77 -6.07 -17.34
N CYS A 15 10.11 -5.33 -16.47
CA CYS A 15 8.91 -5.75 -15.74
C CYS A 15 7.78 -4.71 -15.91
N PRO A 16 6.96 -4.84 -16.98
CA PRO A 16 5.91 -3.86 -17.28
C PRO A 16 4.87 -3.64 -16.17
N LYS A 17 4.72 -4.58 -15.26
CA LYS A 17 3.80 -4.51 -14.12
C LYS A 17 4.48 -4.04 -12.83
N ALA A 18 5.74 -3.63 -12.88
CA ALA A 18 6.46 -3.14 -11.72
C ALA A 18 5.72 -1.96 -11.08
N ARG A 19 5.68 -1.95 -9.76
CA ARG A 19 5.17 -0.84 -8.96
C ARG A 19 6.20 -0.49 -7.90
N ILE A 20 6.33 0.79 -7.63
CA ILE A 20 7.15 1.27 -6.52
C ILE A 20 6.25 1.99 -5.52
N ILE A 21 6.43 1.67 -4.23
CA ILE A 21 5.72 2.32 -3.14
C ILE A 21 6.71 3.23 -2.42
N VAL A 22 6.36 4.51 -2.31
CA VAL A 22 7.18 5.53 -1.65
C VAL A 22 6.44 6.06 -0.43
N PRO A 23 6.99 5.88 0.78
CA PRO A 23 6.36 6.43 1.97
C PRO A 23 6.43 7.96 1.98
N LEU A 24 5.35 8.58 2.42
CA LEU A 24 5.24 10.02 2.66
C LEU A 24 4.97 10.28 4.14
N HIS A 25 5.53 11.38 4.62
CA HIS A 25 5.24 11.90 5.97
C HIS A 25 3.98 12.77 5.96
N ALA A 26 3.30 12.87 7.11
CA ALA A 26 2.07 13.68 7.28
C ALA A 26 2.20 15.12 6.76
N ALA A 27 3.34 15.76 7.01
CA ALA A 27 3.60 17.13 6.53
C ALA A 27 3.50 17.28 5.00
N SER A 28 3.72 16.19 4.26
CA SER A 28 3.62 16.19 2.79
C SER A 28 2.19 16.39 2.28
N LEU A 29 1.17 16.10 3.10
CA LEU A 29 -0.25 16.29 2.73
C LEU A 29 -0.61 17.77 2.52
N GLN A 30 0.15 18.68 3.14
CA GLN A 30 -0.07 20.13 3.07
C GLN A 30 0.91 20.85 2.15
N ASP A 31 1.85 20.13 1.56
CA ASP A 31 2.88 20.71 0.69
C ASP A 31 2.38 20.85 -0.76
N SER A 32 2.02 22.05 -1.14
CA SER A 32 1.56 22.35 -2.50
C SER A 32 2.64 22.14 -3.58
N SER A 33 3.94 22.20 -3.21
CA SER A 33 5.04 21.96 -4.15
C SER A 33 5.15 20.48 -4.52
N LEU A 34 4.71 19.57 -3.65
CA LEU A 34 4.74 18.14 -3.88
C LEU A 34 3.87 17.73 -5.07
N THR A 35 2.67 18.28 -5.21
CA THR A 35 1.76 17.96 -6.32
C THR A 35 2.37 18.33 -7.68
N SER A 36 3.04 19.49 -7.76
CA SER A 36 3.77 19.92 -8.97
C SER A 36 4.95 18.99 -9.28
N LEU A 37 5.69 18.55 -8.26
CA LEU A 37 6.77 17.58 -8.43
C LEU A 37 6.24 16.23 -8.93
N LEU A 38 5.15 15.75 -8.35
CA LEU A 38 4.52 14.48 -8.73
C LEU A 38 4.09 14.48 -10.19
N SER A 39 3.47 15.57 -10.68
CA SER A 39 3.11 15.71 -12.10
C SER A 39 4.32 15.57 -13.03
N LYS A 40 5.45 16.19 -12.67
CA LYS A 40 6.69 16.09 -13.45
C LYS A 40 7.24 14.65 -13.44
N LEU A 41 7.20 13.97 -12.29
CA LEU A 41 7.70 12.60 -12.15
C LEU A 41 6.86 11.60 -12.94
N VAL A 42 5.54 11.75 -12.94
CA VAL A 42 4.63 10.89 -13.73
C VAL A 42 4.92 11.04 -15.22
N ASN A 43 5.13 12.25 -15.70
CA ASN A 43 5.50 12.50 -17.10
C ASN A 43 6.85 11.84 -17.47
N LEU A 44 7.81 11.81 -16.55
CA LEU A 44 9.09 11.12 -16.75
C LEU A 44 8.95 9.59 -16.80
N ILE A 45 8.03 9.03 -16.03
CA ILE A 45 7.79 7.58 -16.01
C ILE A 45 7.18 7.13 -17.34
N ASN A 46 6.35 7.98 -17.98
CA ASN A 46 5.70 7.74 -19.29
C ASN A 46 5.16 6.30 -19.41
N SER A 47 4.48 5.81 -18.39
CA SER A 47 4.00 4.44 -18.31
C SER A 47 2.62 4.29 -18.93
N LYS A 48 2.44 3.24 -19.73
CA LYS A 48 1.13 2.78 -20.22
C LYS A 48 0.33 2.06 -19.12
N TYR A 49 0.96 1.74 -18.00
CA TYR A 49 0.36 0.97 -16.93
C TYR A 49 -0.28 1.88 -15.88
N THR A 50 -1.37 1.39 -15.32
CA THR A 50 -2.12 2.12 -14.31
C THR A 50 -1.35 2.12 -12.99
N ARG A 51 -1.06 3.30 -12.48
CA ARG A 51 -0.51 3.55 -11.15
C ARG A 51 0.80 2.81 -10.84
N PRO A 52 1.83 2.94 -11.68
CA PRO A 52 3.13 2.33 -11.39
C PRO A 52 3.84 2.97 -10.20
N LEU A 53 3.66 4.27 -9.97
CA LEU A 53 4.08 4.97 -8.77
C LEU A 53 2.94 4.97 -7.75
N MET A 54 3.25 4.53 -6.54
CA MET A 54 2.32 4.51 -5.42
C MET A 54 2.91 5.29 -4.25
N LEU A 55 2.09 6.11 -3.60
CA LEU A 55 2.45 6.82 -2.38
C LEU A 55 1.84 6.10 -1.19
N GLN A 56 2.63 5.96 -0.12
CA GLN A 56 2.18 5.33 1.11
C GLN A 56 2.02 6.37 2.20
N LEU A 57 0.84 6.42 2.80
CA LEU A 57 0.51 7.23 3.96
C LEU A 57 0.25 6.33 5.16
N ASN A 58 0.58 6.79 6.36
CA ASN A 58 0.26 6.07 7.58
C ASN A 58 -1.21 6.29 7.97
N GLU A 59 -1.88 5.26 8.49
CA GLU A 59 -3.29 5.34 8.93
C GLU A 59 -3.54 6.49 9.90
N GLN A 60 -2.69 6.65 10.91
CA GLN A 60 -2.86 7.68 11.94
C GLN A 60 -2.71 9.09 11.35
N ASP A 61 -1.78 9.29 10.43
CA ASP A 61 -1.58 10.57 9.74
C ASP A 61 -2.81 10.96 8.94
N VAL A 62 -3.41 9.99 8.25
CA VAL A 62 -4.63 10.19 7.45
C VAL A 62 -5.82 10.50 8.33
N LEU A 63 -6.04 9.73 9.42
CA LEU A 63 -7.14 9.95 10.35
C LEU A 63 -7.07 11.32 11.04
N THR A 64 -5.85 11.76 11.40
CA THR A 64 -5.63 13.08 12.03
C THR A 64 -5.88 14.24 11.06
N ASN A 65 -5.71 14.02 9.76
CA ASN A 65 -5.76 15.06 8.73
C ASN A 65 -6.70 14.68 7.57
N LEU A 66 -7.87 14.11 7.86
CA LEU A 66 -8.72 13.43 6.88
C LEU A 66 -9.12 14.34 5.70
N ASP A 67 -9.48 15.61 5.96
CA ASP A 67 -9.85 16.57 4.92
C ASP A 67 -8.68 16.91 3.98
N HIS A 68 -7.47 17.07 4.54
CA HIS A 68 -6.27 17.32 3.74
C HIS A 68 -5.87 16.06 2.95
N ALA A 69 -5.98 14.90 3.58
CA ALA A 69 -5.75 13.63 2.90
C ALA A 69 -6.72 13.43 1.73
N ALA A 70 -8.01 13.71 1.91
CA ALA A 70 -9.00 13.59 0.85
C ALA A 70 -8.67 14.47 -0.36
N LYS A 71 -8.34 15.73 -0.13
CA LYS A 71 -7.93 16.68 -1.20
C LYS A 71 -6.65 16.21 -1.91
N PHE A 72 -5.64 15.84 -1.15
CA PHE A 72 -4.38 15.33 -1.70
C PHE A 72 -4.59 14.08 -2.54
N LEU A 73 -5.37 13.12 -2.02
CA LEU A 73 -5.69 11.87 -2.69
C LEU A 73 -6.40 12.09 -4.02
N GLN A 74 -7.36 13.02 -4.07
CA GLN A 74 -8.05 13.36 -5.32
C GLN A 74 -7.04 13.84 -6.37
N ILE A 75 -6.17 14.79 -6.03
CA ILE A 75 -5.19 15.36 -6.95
C ILE A 75 -4.23 14.29 -7.48
N VAL A 76 -3.70 13.43 -6.61
CA VAL A 76 -2.71 12.41 -7.03
C VAL A 76 -3.34 11.27 -7.82
N GLN A 77 -4.60 10.93 -7.55
CA GLN A 77 -5.33 9.92 -8.32
C GLN A 77 -5.61 10.38 -9.76
N GLU A 78 -5.92 11.66 -9.94
CA GLU A 78 -6.09 12.29 -11.28
C GLU A 78 -4.79 12.22 -12.09
N GLN A 79 -3.64 12.18 -11.44
CA GLN A 79 -2.31 12.06 -12.05
C GLN A 79 -1.87 10.60 -12.29
N ASN A 80 -2.76 9.61 -12.19
CA ASN A 80 -2.44 8.19 -12.32
C ASN A 80 -1.42 7.68 -11.27
N ILE A 81 -1.40 8.28 -10.07
CA ILE A 81 -0.60 7.83 -8.92
C ILE A 81 -1.48 6.98 -8.02
N GLY A 82 -0.97 5.84 -7.58
CA GLY A 82 -1.64 4.98 -6.61
C GLY A 82 -1.45 5.48 -5.18
N ILE A 83 -2.39 5.11 -4.31
CA ILE A 83 -2.28 5.35 -2.86
C ILE A 83 -2.40 4.02 -2.14
N THR A 84 -1.57 3.84 -1.12
CA THR A 84 -1.70 2.77 -0.14
C THR A 84 -1.66 3.36 1.27
N ILE A 85 -2.47 2.81 2.15
CA ILE A 85 -2.45 3.17 3.58
C ILE A 85 -1.68 2.10 4.33
N ALA A 86 -0.66 2.49 5.08
CA ALA A 86 0.12 1.61 5.94
C ALA A 86 -0.42 1.58 7.36
N ASP A 87 -0.07 0.55 8.09
CA ASP A 87 -0.54 0.25 9.46
C ASP A 87 -2.06 0.18 9.58
N PHE A 88 -2.74 -0.19 8.47
CA PHE A 88 -4.19 -0.21 8.39
C PHE A 88 -4.80 -1.25 9.33
N GLY A 89 -5.82 -0.83 10.07
CA GLY A 89 -6.51 -1.64 11.06
C GLY A 89 -5.96 -1.51 12.48
N ARG A 90 -5.02 -0.61 12.72
CA ARG A 90 -4.52 -0.31 14.07
C ARG A 90 -5.56 0.47 14.89
N SER A 91 -6.27 1.38 14.26
CA SER A 91 -7.36 2.16 14.87
C SER A 91 -8.71 1.53 14.56
N MET A 92 -9.64 1.59 15.52
CA MET A 92 -11.05 1.25 15.29
C MET A 92 -11.74 2.16 14.25
N TYR A 93 -11.14 3.31 13.96
CA TYR A 93 -11.64 4.28 12.98
C TYR A 93 -11.11 4.06 11.55
N CYS A 94 -10.32 3.01 11.31
CA CYS A 94 -9.75 2.73 9.98
C CYS A 94 -10.82 2.58 8.89
N VAL A 95 -12.02 2.11 9.24
CA VAL A 95 -13.15 2.02 8.31
C VAL A 95 -13.57 3.37 7.71
N ASN A 96 -13.37 4.48 8.43
CA ASN A 96 -13.66 5.82 7.92
C ASN A 96 -12.79 6.14 6.69
N ILE A 97 -11.56 5.63 6.65
CA ILE A 97 -10.67 5.78 5.51
C ILE A 97 -11.27 5.04 4.29
N LEU A 98 -11.75 3.82 4.48
CA LEU A 98 -12.36 3.04 3.40
C LEU A 98 -13.60 3.71 2.84
N GLN A 99 -14.44 4.27 3.71
CA GLN A 99 -15.70 4.91 3.34
C GLN A 99 -15.49 6.25 2.63
N GLN A 100 -14.53 7.05 3.10
CA GLN A 100 -14.38 8.44 2.68
C GLN A 100 -13.35 8.64 1.56
N LEU A 101 -12.31 7.80 1.49
CA LEU A 101 -11.15 8.06 0.64
C LEU A 101 -11.02 7.15 -0.59
N LYS A 102 -11.93 6.24 -0.83
CA LYS A 102 -11.93 5.32 -2.00
C LYS A 102 -10.54 4.75 -2.33
N ILE A 103 -9.78 4.36 -1.30
CA ILE A 103 -8.46 3.76 -1.48
C ILE A 103 -8.59 2.36 -2.11
N LYS A 104 -7.58 1.97 -2.90
CA LYS A 104 -7.54 0.63 -3.51
C LYS A 104 -6.56 -0.31 -2.83
N PHE A 105 -5.63 0.20 -2.03
CA PHE A 105 -4.60 -0.61 -1.39
C PHE A 105 -4.46 -0.23 0.07
N ALA A 106 -4.46 -1.22 0.95
CA ALA A 106 -4.20 -1.06 2.37
C ALA A 106 -3.19 -2.12 2.82
N LYS A 107 -2.09 -1.67 3.40
CA LYS A 107 -1.11 -2.53 4.06
C LYS A 107 -1.53 -2.69 5.51
N LEU A 108 -1.93 -3.90 5.86
CA LEU A 108 -2.41 -4.24 7.19
C LEU A 108 -1.32 -4.01 8.24
N THR A 109 -1.73 -3.63 9.45
CA THR A 109 -0.81 -3.53 10.59
C THR A 109 -0.12 -4.88 10.84
N PRO A 110 1.17 -4.89 11.23
CA PRO A 110 1.87 -6.12 11.56
C PRO A 110 1.19 -6.96 12.65
N ASP A 111 0.39 -6.33 13.52
CA ASP A 111 -0.37 -7.02 14.55
C ASP A 111 -1.31 -8.09 13.96
N PHE A 112 -1.82 -7.88 12.74
CA PHE A 112 -2.66 -8.86 12.05
C PHE A 112 -1.85 -10.04 11.51
N THR A 113 -0.59 -9.84 11.18
CA THR A 113 0.30 -10.96 10.82
C THR A 113 0.57 -11.88 12.00
N ALA A 114 0.62 -11.33 13.23
CA ALA A 114 0.74 -12.13 14.43
C ALA A 114 -0.45 -13.06 14.67
N LEU A 115 -1.66 -12.71 14.21
CA LEU A 115 -2.85 -13.56 14.29
C LEU A 115 -2.70 -14.85 13.46
N LEU A 116 -1.85 -14.85 12.44
CA LEU A 116 -1.63 -16.02 11.58
C LEU A 116 -0.86 -17.18 12.24
N GLN A 117 -0.47 -17.03 13.50
CA GLN A 117 0.28 -18.06 14.22
C GLN A 117 -0.59 -19.24 14.68
N ASN A 118 -1.91 -19.09 14.71
CA ASN A 118 -2.86 -20.11 15.14
C ASN A 118 -4.21 -19.98 14.42
N ASP A 119 -5.03 -21.01 14.53
CA ASP A 119 -6.30 -21.12 13.81
C ASP A 119 -7.35 -20.09 14.29
N ASP A 120 -7.41 -19.81 15.58
CA ASP A 120 -8.36 -18.82 16.13
C ASP A 120 -8.04 -17.43 15.62
N GLY A 121 -6.76 -17.05 15.61
CA GLY A 121 -6.31 -15.78 15.04
C GLY A 121 -6.55 -15.67 13.54
N LEU A 122 -6.41 -16.78 12.80
CA LEU A 122 -6.74 -16.84 11.38
C LEU A 122 -8.21 -16.50 11.13
N VAL A 123 -9.12 -17.11 11.92
CA VAL A 123 -10.56 -16.82 11.84
C VAL A 123 -10.85 -15.36 12.16
N GLU A 124 -10.26 -14.82 13.24
CA GLU A 124 -10.40 -13.41 13.60
C GLU A 124 -9.97 -12.48 12.46
N LEU A 125 -8.83 -12.78 11.82
CA LEU A 125 -8.34 -11.96 10.71
C LEU A 125 -9.25 -12.03 9.47
N GLN A 126 -9.78 -13.21 9.15
CA GLN A 126 -10.74 -13.40 8.07
C GLN A 126 -12.01 -12.57 8.29
N GLU A 127 -12.55 -12.60 9.52
CA GLU A 127 -13.73 -11.80 9.89
C GLU A 127 -13.46 -10.29 9.75
N LYS A 128 -12.30 -9.80 10.22
CA LYS A 128 -11.91 -8.39 10.09
C LYS A 128 -11.81 -7.97 8.61
N ILE A 129 -11.15 -8.77 7.78
CA ILE A 129 -11.00 -8.47 6.35
C ILE A 129 -12.35 -8.46 5.65
N THR A 130 -13.22 -9.40 5.97
CA THR A 130 -14.60 -9.44 5.44
C THR A 130 -15.34 -8.17 5.83
N GLY A 131 -15.32 -7.77 7.10
CA GLY A 131 -15.94 -6.53 7.57
C GLY A 131 -15.36 -5.28 6.90
N TYR A 132 -14.07 -5.21 6.64
CA TYR A 132 -13.48 -4.09 5.89
C TYR A 132 -13.98 -4.03 4.44
N LYS A 133 -14.17 -5.18 3.78
CA LYS A 133 -14.66 -5.25 2.41
C LYS A 133 -16.14 -4.85 2.28
N GLU A 134 -16.93 -4.97 3.33
CA GLU A 134 -18.30 -4.43 3.35
C GLU A 134 -18.32 -2.89 3.16
N HIS A 135 -17.27 -2.19 3.59
CA HIS A 135 -17.14 -0.74 3.43
C HIS A 135 -16.48 -0.32 2.11
N ASN A 136 -15.68 -1.19 1.52
CA ASN A 136 -15.04 -0.99 0.22
C ASN A 136 -14.65 -2.35 -0.38
N GLU A 137 -15.49 -2.89 -1.27
CA GLU A 137 -15.29 -4.21 -1.88
C GLU A 137 -14.04 -4.29 -2.78
N ASP A 138 -13.63 -3.15 -3.35
CA ASP A 138 -12.49 -3.04 -4.26
C ASP A 138 -11.14 -2.95 -3.55
N VAL A 139 -11.11 -2.85 -2.22
CA VAL A 139 -9.85 -2.71 -1.49
C VAL A 139 -9.03 -4.00 -1.56
N LEU A 140 -7.76 -3.84 -1.87
CA LEU A 140 -6.78 -4.93 -1.90
C LEU A 140 -5.85 -4.80 -0.68
N PHE A 141 -5.83 -5.85 0.13
CA PHE A 141 -5.00 -5.90 1.33
C PHE A 141 -3.63 -6.50 1.03
N LEU A 142 -2.63 -5.97 1.75
CA LEU A 142 -1.27 -6.47 1.80
C LEU A 142 -0.95 -6.87 3.25
N LEU A 143 -0.57 -8.13 3.45
CA LEU A 143 0.03 -8.60 4.70
C LEU A 143 1.54 -8.37 4.66
N SER A 144 2.08 -7.84 5.76
CA SER A 144 3.52 -7.58 5.89
C SER A 144 4.12 -8.36 7.05
N GLU A 145 5.46 -8.38 7.09
CA GLU A 145 6.22 -9.03 8.17
C GLU A 145 6.00 -10.54 8.29
N LEU A 146 5.73 -11.20 7.16
CA LEU A 146 5.70 -12.66 7.08
C LEU A 146 7.13 -13.21 7.19
N ASN A 147 7.59 -13.39 8.43
CA ASN A 147 8.97 -13.73 8.73
C ASN A 147 9.16 -15.20 9.10
N ASP A 148 8.07 -15.95 9.25
CA ASP A 148 8.09 -17.37 9.58
C ASP A 148 7.18 -18.19 8.67
N MET A 149 7.41 -19.51 8.69
CA MET A 149 6.74 -20.46 7.81
C MET A 149 5.24 -20.60 8.12
N ASN A 150 4.84 -20.56 9.39
CA ASN A 150 3.43 -20.76 9.76
C ASN A 150 2.59 -19.57 9.33
N ALA A 151 3.03 -18.34 9.64
CA ALA A 151 2.36 -17.13 9.21
C ALA A 151 2.28 -17.06 7.67
N PHE A 152 3.35 -17.44 6.96
CA PHE A 152 3.36 -17.47 5.51
C PHE A 152 2.38 -18.50 4.94
N ALA A 153 2.32 -19.72 5.50
CA ALA A 153 1.41 -20.76 5.06
C ALA A 153 -0.06 -20.35 5.29
N ASN A 154 -0.37 -19.80 6.47
CA ASN A 154 -1.72 -19.39 6.83
C ASN A 154 -2.18 -18.14 6.06
N ALA A 155 -1.26 -17.28 5.60
CA ALA A 155 -1.60 -16.09 4.80
C ALA A 155 -2.34 -16.42 3.49
N TRP A 156 -2.17 -17.61 2.95
CA TRP A 156 -2.90 -18.08 1.74
C TRP A 156 -4.39 -18.35 1.98
N ASN A 157 -4.78 -18.52 3.24
CA ASN A 157 -6.17 -18.76 3.63
C ASN A 157 -6.94 -17.45 3.90
N VAL A 158 -6.27 -16.31 3.77
CA VAL A 158 -6.87 -14.98 4.01
C VAL A 158 -7.08 -14.28 2.68
N ASP A 159 -8.19 -13.56 2.53
CA ASP A 159 -8.48 -12.78 1.32
C ASP A 159 -7.60 -11.51 1.25
N THR A 160 -6.30 -11.74 1.08
CA THR A 160 -5.29 -10.71 0.84
C THR A 160 -4.65 -10.90 -0.53
N ARG A 161 -4.31 -9.79 -1.19
CA ARG A 161 -3.78 -9.83 -2.55
C ARG A 161 -2.26 -9.88 -2.60
N TYR A 162 -1.59 -9.32 -1.61
CA TYR A 162 -0.14 -9.17 -1.58
C TYR A 162 0.44 -9.63 -0.26
N LEU A 163 1.59 -10.30 -0.35
CA LEU A 163 2.35 -10.79 0.80
C LEU A 163 3.75 -10.17 0.78
N GLN A 164 4.23 -9.73 1.94
CA GLN A 164 5.56 -9.15 2.11
C GLN A 164 6.21 -9.70 3.38
N GLY A 165 7.43 -10.20 3.28
CA GLY A 165 8.17 -10.67 4.45
C GLY A 165 9.49 -11.33 4.11
N ASN A 166 10.36 -11.44 5.11
CA ASN A 166 11.69 -12.01 4.94
C ASN A 166 11.67 -13.53 4.67
N TYR A 167 10.58 -14.21 5.02
CA TYR A 167 10.46 -15.64 4.73
C TYR A 167 10.43 -15.89 3.22
N TYR A 168 9.77 -15.02 2.45
CA TYR A 168 9.73 -15.13 1.00
C TYR A 168 10.98 -14.51 0.35
N GLN A 169 11.33 -13.29 0.75
CA GLN A 169 12.47 -12.56 0.22
C GLN A 169 12.99 -11.56 1.24
N ALA A 170 14.29 -11.66 1.58
CA ALA A 170 14.94 -10.71 2.47
C ALA A 170 14.99 -9.30 1.85
N LYS A 171 15.01 -8.27 2.70
CA LYS A 171 15.17 -6.88 2.26
C LYS A 171 16.47 -6.74 1.47
N GLN A 172 16.39 -6.06 0.32
CA GLN A 172 17.53 -5.83 -0.57
C GLN A 172 17.84 -4.34 -0.67
N ALA A 173 19.12 -4.01 -0.81
CA ALA A 173 19.57 -2.62 -0.98
C ALA A 173 19.21 -2.08 -2.37
N ASP A 174 19.13 -2.95 -3.38
CA ASP A 174 18.81 -2.59 -4.75
C ASP A 174 17.59 -3.36 -5.28
N PHE A 175 16.93 -2.80 -6.31
CA PHE A 175 15.89 -3.51 -7.04
C PHE A 175 16.49 -4.68 -7.81
N VAL A 176 16.19 -5.89 -7.35
CA VAL A 176 16.48 -7.10 -8.11
C VAL A 176 15.19 -7.55 -8.78
N ASN A 177 15.17 -7.52 -10.10
CA ASN A 177 14.08 -8.10 -10.87
C ASN A 177 14.23 -9.62 -10.85
N HIS A 178 13.47 -10.28 -10.02
CA HIS A 178 13.26 -11.72 -10.18
C HIS A 178 12.19 -11.90 -11.26
N ALA A 179 12.63 -11.98 -12.52
CA ALA A 179 11.81 -12.48 -13.59
C ALA A 179 11.72 -14.00 -13.42
N GLY A 180 10.63 -14.48 -12.85
CA GLY A 180 10.23 -15.86 -12.77
C GLY A 180 8.79 -15.98 -13.20
#